data_1b685424713d7253ff43d536373a4778
#
_entry.id   1b685424713d7253ff43d536373a4778
#
_cell.length_a   1.000
_cell.length_b   1.000
_cell.length_c   1.000
_cell.angle_alpha   90.00
_cell.angle_beta   90.00
_cell.angle_gamma   90.00
#
_symmetry.space_group_name_H-M   'P 1'
#
loop_
_entity.id
_entity.type
_entity.pdbx_description
1 polymer ?
#
loop_
_entity_poly.entity_id
_entity_poly.type
_entity_poly.pdbx_seq_one_letter_code
_entity_poly.pdbx_strand_id
1 'polypeptide(L)'
;MLNVGKIENGIVLDHIHAGRGMSIYHHMELSKMECPVAIIKNARSNAMGKKDIVKIETDADSINLDVIAFIDPDITVNIIKDGELIEKKRVPLPKEIKNVIKCNNPRCITTIEQGIQHMFYLADSRRKIYRCEYCDEKYTEQE
;
A
#
# COMPACT_ATOMS: atom_id res chain seq x y z
N MET A 1 3.20 -23.67 10.88
CA MET A 1 3.49 -22.77 9.77
C MET A 1 2.34 -22.81 8.77
N LEU A 2 1.75 -21.67 8.50
CA LEU A 2 0.70 -21.57 7.51
C LEU A 2 1.27 -21.70 6.10
N ASN A 3 0.83 -22.69 5.37
CA ASN A 3 1.26 -22.87 3.98
C ASN A 3 0.12 -22.46 3.06
N VAL A 4 0.24 -21.24 2.51
CA VAL A 4 -0.78 -20.69 1.60
C VAL A 4 -0.25 -20.79 0.19
N GLY A 5 -0.08 -21.91 -0.37
CA GLY A 5 0.35 -22.13 -1.74
C GLY A 5 1.37 -21.15 -2.33
N LYS A 6 2.16 -21.56 -3.26
CA LYS A 6 3.13 -20.69 -3.94
C LYS A 6 2.46 -19.95 -5.09
N ILE A 7 2.83 -18.66 -5.23
CA ILE A 7 2.42 -17.86 -6.37
C ILE A 7 3.38 -18.14 -7.52
N GLU A 8 2.86 -18.37 -8.72
CA GLU A 8 3.70 -18.52 -9.91
C GLU A 8 4.04 -17.17 -10.57
N ASN A 9 3.05 -16.30 -10.65
CA ASN A 9 3.24 -14.96 -11.20
C ASN A 9 2.51 -13.97 -10.33
N GLY A 10 3.24 -13.03 -9.75
CA GLY A 10 2.60 -12.03 -8.91
C GLY A 10 3.58 -11.33 -8.00
N ILE A 11 3.04 -10.74 -6.94
CA ILE A 11 3.85 -10.06 -5.94
C ILE A 11 3.51 -10.57 -4.55
N VAL A 12 4.54 -10.59 -3.71
CA VAL A 12 4.40 -10.88 -2.28
C VAL A 12 4.90 -9.66 -1.52
N LEU A 13 4.01 -9.05 -0.76
CA LEU A 13 4.35 -7.93 0.11
C LEU A 13 4.66 -8.49 1.48
N ASP A 14 5.93 -8.39 1.88
CA ASP A 14 6.42 -8.93 3.14
C ASP A 14 6.91 -7.82 4.06
N HIS A 15 7.15 -8.16 5.32
CA HIS A 15 7.60 -7.24 6.36
C HIS A 15 6.62 -6.08 6.59
N ILE A 16 5.34 -6.35 6.41
CA ILE A 16 4.27 -5.40 6.72
C ILE A 16 4.11 -5.40 8.24
N HIS A 17 4.09 -4.22 8.86
CA HIS A 17 3.83 -4.14 10.30
C HIS A 17 2.47 -4.78 10.63
N ALA A 18 2.44 -5.58 11.69
CA ALA A 18 1.22 -6.29 12.08
C ALA A 18 0.06 -5.32 12.27
N GLY A 19 -1.06 -5.63 11.60
CA GLY A 19 -2.26 -4.78 11.60
C GLY A 19 -2.39 -3.90 10.36
N ARG A 20 -1.34 -3.73 9.54
CA ARG A 20 -1.40 -2.89 8.35
C ARG A 20 -1.75 -3.63 7.06
N GLY A 21 -1.82 -4.97 7.12
CA GLY A 21 -2.20 -5.76 5.94
C GLY A 21 -3.57 -5.39 5.41
N MET A 22 -4.53 -5.11 6.29
CA MET A 22 -5.88 -4.69 5.86
C MET A 22 -5.90 -3.28 5.29
N SER A 23 -5.00 -2.40 5.74
CA SER A 23 -4.87 -1.07 5.13
C SER A 23 -4.42 -1.19 3.67
N ILE A 24 -3.50 -2.11 3.39
CA ILE A 24 -3.08 -2.39 2.01
C ILE A 24 -4.25 -2.91 1.19
N TYR A 25 -5.02 -3.83 1.75
CA TYR A 25 -6.20 -4.38 1.08
C TYR A 25 -7.17 -3.28 0.67
N HIS A 26 -7.44 -2.33 1.57
CA HIS A 26 -8.36 -1.24 1.31
C HIS A 26 -7.79 -0.20 0.35
N HIS A 27 -6.57 0.28 0.58
CA HIS A 27 -5.98 1.35 -0.22
C HIS A 27 -5.64 0.92 -1.64
N MET A 28 -5.28 -0.33 -1.84
CA MET A 28 -5.00 -0.87 -3.17
C MET A 28 -6.24 -1.42 -3.85
N GLU A 29 -7.40 -1.33 -3.21
CA GLU A 29 -8.67 -1.81 -3.74
C GLU A 29 -8.62 -3.28 -4.18
N LEU A 30 -7.97 -4.11 -3.37
CA LEU A 30 -7.79 -5.53 -3.69
C LEU A 30 -9.12 -6.29 -3.77
N SER A 31 -10.15 -5.80 -3.08
CA SER A 31 -11.49 -6.40 -3.14
C SER A 31 -12.10 -6.35 -4.55
N LYS A 32 -11.63 -5.42 -5.39
CA LYS A 32 -12.13 -5.27 -6.77
C LYS A 32 -11.35 -6.11 -7.77
N MET A 33 -10.26 -6.73 -7.35
CA MET A 33 -9.45 -7.58 -8.23
C MET A 33 -10.04 -8.96 -8.33
N GLU A 34 -10.05 -9.52 -9.53
CA GLU A 34 -10.56 -10.87 -9.78
C GLU A 34 -9.50 -11.96 -9.63
N CYS A 35 -8.26 -11.58 -9.34
CA CYS A 35 -7.17 -12.53 -9.14
C CYS A 35 -7.14 -13.04 -7.70
N PRO A 36 -6.47 -14.19 -7.46
CA PRO A 36 -6.28 -14.68 -6.10
C PRO A 36 -5.47 -13.74 -5.24
N VAL A 37 -5.99 -13.45 -4.05
CA VAL A 37 -5.32 -12.60 -3.05
C VAL A 37 -5.35 -13.32 -1.72
N ALA A 38 -4.19 -13.42 -1.05
CA ALA A 38 -4.10 -14.00 0.27
C ALA A 38 -3.48 -13.00 1.24
N ILE A 39 -4.06 -12.90 2.43
CA ILE A 39 -3.58 -12.03 3.50
C ILE A 39 -3.28 -12.90 4.71
N ILE A 40 -2.04 -12.85 5.21
CA ILE A 40 -1.64 -13.57 6.40
C ILE A 40 -1.39 -12.52 7.48
N LYS A 41 -2.16 -12.55 8.54
CA LYS A 41 -2.02 -11.63 9.67
C LYS A 41 -1.24 -12.28 10.79
N ASN A 42 -0.40 -11.49 11.44
CA ASN A 42 0.36 -11.92 12.62
C ASN A 42 1.25 -13.13 12.36
N ALA A 43 1.89 -13.16 11.20
CA ALA A 43 2.90 -14.19 10.91
C ALA A 43 4.14 -13.96 11.77
N ARG A 44 4.82 -15.02 12.16
CA ARG A 44 6.03 -14.91 12.96
C ARG A 44 7.17 -14.27 12.16
N SER A 45 7.89 -13.34 12.80
CA SER A 45 9.02 -12.66 12.18
C SER A 45 10.15 -12.55 13.18
N ASN A 46 11.35 -12.98 12.79
CA ASN A 46 12.53 -12.84 13.64
C ASN A 46 12.94 -11.37 13.80
N ALA A 47 12.71 -10.56 12.79
CA ALA A 47 13.08 -9.14 12.81
C ALA A 47 12.04 -8.25 13.49
N MET A 48 10.75 -8.58 13.37
CA MET A 48 9.66 -7.71 13.76
C MET A 48 8.76 -8.29 14.86
N GLY A 49 9.00 -9.54 15.28
CA GLY A 49 8.12 -10.28 16.17
C GLY A 49 6.90 -10.83 15.44
N LYS A 50 6.04 -9.96 14.96
CA LYS A 50 4.89 -10.29 14.12
C LYS A 50 4.87 -9.41 12.90
N LYS A 51 4.43 -9.96 11.79
CA LYS A 51 4.27 -9.22 10.54
C LYS A 51 3.03 -9.69 9.80
N ASP A 52 2.55 -8.88 8.88
CA ASP A 52 1.52 -9.28 7.93
C ASP A 52 2.16 -9.54 6.57
N ILE A 53 1.56 -10.42 5.79
CA ILE A 53 2.02 -10.75 4.44
C ILE A 53 0.82 -10.70 3.52
N VAL A 54 0.97 -10.06 2.36
CA VAL A 54 -0.07 -10.01 1.32
C VAL A 54 0.49 -10.61 0.04
N LYS A 55 -0.21 -11.60 -0.50
CA LYS A 55 0.15 -12.26 -1.76
C LYS A 55 -0.92 -11.97 -2.80
N ILE A 56 -0.49 -11.47 -3.95
CA ILE A 56 -1.39 -11.12 -5.05
C ILE A 56 -0.92 -11.85 -6.30
N GLU A 57 -1.76 -12.73 -6.83
CA GLU A 57 -1.42 -13.52 -8.02
C GLU A 57 -1.94 -12.82 -9.28
N THR A 58 -1.14 -11.88 -9.77
CA THR A 58 -1.45 -11.11 -10.98
C THR A 58 -0.15 -10.61 -11.61
N ASP A 59 -0.26 -10.00 -12.78
CA ASP A 59 0.89 -9.37 -13.40
C ASP A 59 1.36 -8.20 -12.51
N ALA A 60 2.66 -8.19 -12.17
CA ALA A 60 3.22 -7.15 -11.31
C ALA A 60 3.06 -5.76 -11.91
N ASP A 61 3.03 -5.65 -13.23
CA ASP A 61 2.88 -4.36 -13.91
C ASP A 61 1.48 -3.76 -13.74
N SER A 62 0.49 -4.57 -13.36
CA SER A 62 -0.88 -4.11 -13.18
C SER A 62 -1.14 -3.48 -11.81
N ILE A 63 -0.14 -3.50 -10.92
CA ILE A 63 -0.28 -3.01 -9.55
C ILE A 63 0.49 -1.71 -9.36
N ASN A 64 -0.16 -0.73 -8.75
CA ASN A 64 0.49 0.53 -8.38
C ASN A 64 1.25 0.35 -7.07
N LEU A 65 2.56 0.19 -7.16
CA LEU A 65 3.41 -0.03 -6.00
C LEU A 65 3.69 1.25 -5.20
N ASP A 66 3.43 2.41 -5.77
CA ASP A 66 3.74 3.69 -5.10
C ASP A 66 2.97 3.87 -3.79
N VAL A 67 1.75 3.34 -3.74
CA VAL A 67 0.89 3.43 -2.56
C VAL A 67 1.47 2.65 -1.37
N ILE A 68 2.22 1.59 -1.64
CA ILE A 68 2.72 0.68 -0.62
C ILE A 68 3.63 1.39 0.38
N ALA A 69 4.56 2.18 -0.12
CA ALA A 69 5.48 2.92 0.75
C ALA A 69 4.75 3.98 1.58
N PHE A 70 3.65 4.53 1.07
CA PHE A 70 2.82 5.45 1.82
C PHE A 70 2.18 4.75 3.04
N ILE A 71 1.73 3.52 2.86
CA ILE A 71 1.07 2.75 3.93
C ILE A 71 2.10 2.31 4.97
N ASP A 72 3.21 1.73 4.52
CA ASP A 72 4.26 1.24 5.41
C ASP A 72 5.60 1.23 4.65
N PRO A 73 6.55 2.11 5.03
CA PRO A 73 7.82 2.24 4.31
C PRO A 73 8.76 1.05 4.48
N ASP A 74 8.51 0.16 5.44
CA ASP A 74 9.36 -1.00 5.70
C ASP A 74 8.97 -2.23 4.89
N ILE A 75 7.91 -2.14 4.09
CA ILE A 75 7.44 -3.25 3.27
C ILE A 75 8.48 -3.62 2.22
N THR A 76 8.69 -4.92 2.07
CA THR A 76 9.51 -5.47 1.01
C THR A 76 8.59 -6.02 -0.09
N VAL A 77 8.84 -5.61 -1.33
CA VAL A 77 8.10 -6.10 -2.49
C VAL A 77 8.91 -7.18 -3.17
N ASN A 78 8.36 -8.40 -3.22
CA ASN A 78 8.96 -9.53 -3.90
C ASN A 78 8.17 -9.81 -5.17
N ILE A 79 8.84 -9.72 -6.32
CA ILE A 79 8.22 -9.98 -7.61
C ILE A 79 8.55 -11.41 -8.03
N ILE A 80 7.50 -12.20 -8.31
CA ILE A 80 7.63 -13.60 -8.66
C ILE A 80 7.15 -13.80 -10.09
N LYS A 81 7.95 -14.51 -10.87
CA LYS A 81 7.63 -14.84 -12.25
C LYS A 81 8.05 -16.28 -12.53
N ASP A 82 7.13 -17.07 -13.10
CA ASP A 82 7.36 -18.48 -13.39
C ASP A 82 7.83 -19.27 -12.16
N GLY A 83 7.27 -18.95 -10.99
CA GLY A 83 7.58 -19.62 -9.74
C GLY A 83 8.88 -19.18 -9.08
N GLU A 84 9.61 -18.25 -9.69
CA GLU A 84 10.90 -17.80 -9.18
C GLU A 84 10.86 -16.34 -8.73
N LEU A 85 11.58 -16.05 -7.66
CA LEU A 85 11.76 -14.67 -7.19
C LEU A 85 12.75 -13.95 -8.12
N ILE A 86 12.24 -13.00 -8.90
CA ILE A 86 13.09 -12.28 -9.86
C ILE A 86 13.55 -10.93 -9.34
N GLU A 87 12.84 -10.34 -8.37
CA GLU A 87 13.23 -9.04 -7.83
C GLU A 87 12.73 -8.91 -6.39
N LYS A 88 13.56 -8.32 -5.53
CA LYS A 88 13.21 -8.00 -4.15
C LYS A 88 13.63 -6.56 -3.90
N LYS A 89 12.66 -5.69 -3.59
CA LYS A 89 12.96 -4.27 -3.44
C LYS A 89 12.10 -3.60 -2.39
N ARG A 90 12.55 -2.44 -1.94
CA ARG A 90 11.73 -1.51 -1.16
C ARG A 90 11.30 -0.38 -2.07
N VAL A 91 10.06 0.09 -1.89
CA VAL A 91 9.52 1.17 -2.69
C VAL A 91 9.75 2.49 -1.94
N PRO A 92 10.34 3.52 -2.58
CA PRO A 92 10.50 4.82 -1.92
C PRO A 92 9.16 5.51 -1.74
N LEU A 93 9.10 6.46 -0.80
CA LEU A 93 7.90 7.26 -0.62
C LEU A 93 7.57 7.99 -1.92
N PRO A 94 6.35 7.88 -2.43
CA PRO A 94 5.97 8.59 -3.64
C PRO A 94 5.91 10.09 -3.37
N LYS A 95 6.30 10.89 -4.37
CA LYS A 95 6.25 12.35 -4.25
C LYS A 95 4.83 12.88 -4.31
N GLU A 96 3.94 12.12 -4.96
CA GLU A 96 2.56 12.52 -5.16
C GLU A 96 1.66 11.29 -5.04
N ILE A 97 0.50 11.47 -4.41
CA ILE A 97 -0.51 10.41 -4.26
C ILE A 97 -1.80 10.92 -4.87
N LYS A 98 -2.37 10.15 -5.80
CA LYS A 98 -3.56 10.53 -6.54
C LYS A 98 -4.69 9.54 -6.29
N ASN A 99 -5.82 10.04 -5.78
CA ASN A 99 -7.06 9.26 -5.58
C ASN A 99 -6.91 8.04 -4.67
N VAL A 100 -5.97 8.05 -3.73
CA VAL A 100 -5.78 6.96 -2.76
C VAL A 100 -6.36 7.35 -1.41
N ILE A 101 -6.11 8.57 -0.99
CA ILE A 101 -6.59 9.12 0.27
C ILE A 101 -7.44 10.35 -0.01
N LYS A 102 -8.32 10.67 0.94
CA LYS A 102 -9.23 11.81 0.82
C LYS A 102 -8.84 12.91 1.78
N CYS A 103 -9.01 14.15 1.37
CA CYS A 103 -8.78 15.29 2.23
C CYS A 103 -9.78 15.32 3.39
N ASN A 104 -9.31 15.57 4.59
CA ASN A 104 -10.14 15.63 5.79
C ASN A 104 -10.69 17.03 6.06
N ASN A 105 -10.28 18.03 5.29
CA ASN A 105 -10.72 19.41 5.45
C ASN A 105 -12.12 19.59 4.85
N PRO A 106 -13.16 19.86 5.65
CA PRO A 106 -14.51 20.00 5.12
C PRO A 106 -14.70 21.22 4.21
N ARG A 107 -13.74 22.15 4.23
CA ARG A 107 -13.78 23.35 3.39
C ARG A 107 -13.01 23.18 2.08
N CYS A 108 -12.32 22.05 1.90
CA CYS A 108 -11.58 21.80 0.67
C CYS A 108 -12.53 21.56 -0.49
N ILE A 109 -12.17 22.07 -1.67
CA ILE A 109 -12.98 21.89 -2.88
C ILE A 109 -13.17 20.41 -3.19
N THR A 110 -12.21 19.54 -2.88
CA THR A 110 -12.33 18.10 -3.09
C THR A 110 -13.37 17.45 -2.19
N THR A 111 -13.67 18.09 -1.06
CA THR A 111 -14.69 17.62 -0.13
C THR A 111 -16.07 18.15 -0.51
N ILE A 112 -16.12 19.38 -1.02
CA ILE A 112 -17.37 20.07 -1.35
C ILE A 112 -17.95 19.59 -2.67
N GLU A 113 -17.11 19.41 -3.69
CA GLU A 113 -17.55 19.01 -5.02
C GLU A 113 -17.11 17.58 -5.36
N GLN A 114 -18.00 16.84 -6.01
CA GLN A 114 -17.70 15.50 -6.49
C GLN A 114 -16.97 15.58 -7.84
N GLY A 115 -16.16 14.56 -8.11
CA GLY A 115 -15.48 14.45 -9.39
C GLY A 115 -14.13 15.11 -9.46
N ILE A 116 -13.70 15.82 -8.41
CA ILE A 116 -12.36 16.39 -8.33
C ILE A 116 -11.41 15.34 -7.79
N GLN A 117 -10.26 15.18 -8.44
CA GLN A 117 -9.27 14.21 -8.03
C GLN A 117 -8.63 14.63 -6.71
N HIS A 118 -8.50 13.67 -5.80
CA HIS A 118 -7.79 13.88 -4.55
C HIS A 118 -6.30 13.72 -4.78
N MET A 119 -5.55 14.80 -4.68
CA MET A 119 -4.11 14.82 -4.93
C MET A 119 -3.38 15.34 -3.71
N PHE A 120 -2.38 14.59 -3.29
CA PHE A 120 -1.54 14.94 -2.14
C PHE A 120 -0.07 14.93 -2.56
N TYR A 121 0.72 15.83 -2.00
CA TYR A 121 2.15 15.88 -2.25
C TYR A 121 2.93 15.61 -0.98
N LEU A 122 4.13 15.07 -1.15
CA LEU A 122 5.03 14.79 -0.03
C LEU A 122 5.69 16.08 0.43
N ALA A 123 5.20 16.60 1.56
CA ALA A 123 5.69 17.88 2.11
C ALA A 123 6.95 17.69 2.96
N ASP A 124 7.04 16.58 3.69
CA ASP A 124 8.20 16.27 4.53
C ASP A 124 8.48 14.78 4.47
N SER A 125 9.57 14.41 3.79
CA SER A 125 9.92 13.00 3.60
C SER A 125 10.42 12.33 4.87
N ARG A 126 11.05 13.08 5.77
CA ARG A 126 11.55 12.53 7.03
C ARG A 126 10.41 12.14 7.97
N ARG A 127 9.38 12.97 8.04
CA ARG A 127 8.22 12.77 8.90
C ARG A 127 7.07 12.07 8.19
N LYS A 128 7.22 11.80 6.89
CA LYS A 128 6.19 11.19 6.06
C LYS A 128 4.90 11.99 6.09
N ILE A 129 5.02 13.31 5.87
CA ILE A 129 3.88 14.22 5.88
C ILE A 129 3.43 14.49 4.45
N TYR A 130 2.17 14.18 4.17
CA TYR A 130 1.51 14.51 2.91
C TYR A 130 0.48 15.60 3.13
N ARG A 131 0.40 16.52 2.17
CA ARG A 131 -0.56 17.63 2.21
C ARG A 131 -1.41 17.66 0.94
N CYS A 132 -2.67 18.07 1.11
CA CYS A 132 -3.59 18.24 -0.01
C CYS A 132 -3.08 19.33 -0.94
N GLU A 133 -3.05 19.06 -2.25
CA GLU A 133 -2.59 20.05 -3.23
C GLU A 133 -3.53 21.25 -3.37
N TYR A 134 -4.79 21.11 -2.99
CA TYR A 134 -5.78 22.18 -3.12
C TYR A 134 -5.85 23.09 -1.90
N CYS A 135 -5.85 22.52 -0.70
CA CYS A 135 -6.03 23.32 0.53
C CYS A 135 -4.81 23.31 1.45
N ASP A 136 -3.81 22.51 1.15
CA ASP A 136 -2.57 22.37 1.92
C ASP A 136 -2.75 21.79 3.31
N GLU A 137 -3.91 21.22 3.59
CA GLU A 137 -4.16 20.54 4.86
C GLU A 137 -3.34 19.26 4.96
N LYS A 138 -2.73 19.05 6.12
CA LYS A 138 -1.97 17.82 6.38
C LYS A 138 -2.92 16.62 6.45
N TYR A 139 -2.57 15.55 5.74
CA TYR A 139 -3.34 14.33 5.85
C TYR A 139 -3.12 13.68 7.21
N THR A 140 -4.20 13.34 7.89
CA THR A 140 -4.17 12.55 9.12
C THR A 140 -4.99 11.29 8.91
N GLU A 141 -4.41 10.15 9.30
CA GLU A 141 -5.10 8.88 9.20
C GLU A 141 -6.28 8.86 10.16
N GLN A 142 -7.46 8.55 9.65
CA GLN A 142 -8.65 8.37 10.47
C GLN A 142 -8.74 6.92 10.92
N GLU A 143 -8.88 6.74 12.23
CA GLU A 143 -9.15 5.43 12.81
C GLU A 143 -10.61 5.03 12.65
#